data_cb29e44143a51be67d793ab3738ee2b8
#
_entry.id   cb29e44143a51be67d793ab3738ee2b8
#
_cell.length_a   1.000
_cell.length_b   1.000
_cell.length_c   1.000
_cell.angle_alpha   90.00
_cell.angle_beta   90.00
_cell.angle_gamma   90.00
#
_symmetry.space_group_name_H-M   'P 1'
#
loop_
_entity.id
_entity.type
_entity.pdbx_description
1 polymer ?
#
loop_
_entity_poly.entity_id
_entity_poly.type
_entity_poly.pdbx_seq_one_letter_code
_entity_poly.pdbx_strand_id
1 'polypeptide(L)'
;MPLLFDMPMEQLQEYQGRNPKPADFDDFWARRLAEMQALDPQVELVPADFETPFAECFHLYFTGVGGARIHAKLVRPKQTTGPHPAVLHFHGYTGAIRDWSEEMKLAFAAAGFTYVGLDCRGQGGFSEDVGGVQGTTMRGQIIRGLADALDGQPEKLLFHQIFLDTAQLAKIVMDMADVDETRVGAWGASQGGGLTLACASLEPRIKRLAPVFPFLTDYQRTWEMDQAKDAYWELQDWFRRYDPMHKREDEIFNALGYIDVQHLASRIEGEVLWGIGLMDTVCPPSTQFAAYNKIRTKKQMLSYPDYKHEWPMPNLPDMIYQFMLGL
;
A
#
# COMPACT_ATOMS: atom_id res chain seq x y z
N MET A 1 -1.21 11.30 -31.29
CA MET A 1 -2.11 10.39 -30.55
C MET A 1 -1.29 9.82 -29.41
N PRO A 2 -1.81 9.75 -28.21
CA PRO A 2 -1.12 9.05 -27.13
C PRO A 2 -0.94 7.58 -27.55
N LEU A 3 0.18 7.00 -27.14
CA LEU A 3 0.39 5.57 -27.25
C LEU A 3 -0.70 4.86 -26.45
N LEU A 4 -1.29 3.81 -27.00
CA LEU A 4 -2.30 3.00 -26.33
C LEU A 4 -1.72 1.62 -26.06
N PHE A 5 -1.45 1.35 -24.80
CA PHE A 5 -1.09 0.02 -24.34
C PHE A 5 -2.33 -0.75 -23.85
N ASP A 6 -3.24 -0.04 -23.17
CA ASP A 6 -4.43 -0.60 -22.52
C ASP A 6 -5.71 -0.06 -23.21
N MET A 7 -6.69 0.39 -22.47
CA MET A 7 -7.94 0.95 -22.97
C MET A 7 -7.78 2.44 -23.35
N PRO A 8 -8.58 2.97 -24.32
CA PRO A 8 -8.73 4.40 -24.49
C PRO A 8 -9.17 5.10 -23.19
N MET A 9 -8.81 6.37 -23.04
CA MET A 9 -9.06 7.13 -21.80
C MET A 9 -10.55 7.16 -21.43
N GLU A 10 -11.44 7.27 -22.40
CA GLU A 10 -12.90 7.27 -22.20
C GLU A 10 -13.37 5.96 -21.56
N GLN A 11 -12.79 4.83 -21.96
CA GLN A 11 -13.10 3.52 -21.40
C GLN A 11 -12.47 3.35 -20.01
N LEU A 12 -11.23 3.84 -19.81
CA LEU A 12 -10.58 3.83 -18.50
C LEU A 12 -11.40 4.59 -17.45
N GLN A 13 -11.96 5.75 -17.80
CA GLN A 13 -12.77 6.58 -16.90
C GLN A 13 -14.07 5.89 -16.45
N GLU A 14 -14.57 4.92 -17.19
CA GLU A 14 -15.79 4.17 -16.88
C GLU A 14 -15.50 2.77 -16.31
N TYR A 15 -14.24 2.33 -16.34
CA TYR A 15 -13.86 0.98 -15.97
C TYR A 15 -14.02 0.70 -14.49
N GLN A 16 -14.66 -0.43 -14.13
CA GLN A 16 -15.00 -0.80 -12.76
C GLN A 16 -14.24 -2.01 -12.20
N GLY A 17 -13.30 -2.56 -12.97
CA GLY A 17 -12.53 -3.74 -12.60
C GLY A 17 -13.21 -5.06 -12.99
N ARG A 18 -12.39 -6.11 -13.01
CA ARG A 18 -12.79 -7.48 -13.36
C ARG A 18 -12.77 -8.42 -12.17
N ASN A 19 -11.80 -8.23 -11.25
CA ASN A 19 -11.63 -9.13 -10.12
C ASN A 19 -12.87 -9.12 -9.23
N PRO A 20 -13.45 -10.29 -8.88
CA PRO A 20 -14.67 -10.34 -8.08
C PRO A 20 -14.44 -9.86 -6.65
N LYS A 21 -15.46 -9.22 -6.07
CA LYS A 21 -15.51 -8.89 -4.64
C LYS A 21 -16.13 -10.07 -3.89
N PRO A 22 -15.44 -10.68 -2.89
CA PRO A 22 -16.04 -11.71 -2.06
C PRO A 22 -17.35 -11.26 -1.40
N ALA A 23 -18.31 -12.18 -1.27
CA ALA A 23 -19.64 -11.84 -0.77
C ALA A 23 -19.63 -11.32 0.68
N ASP A 24 -18.71 -11.83 1.51
CA ASP A 24 -18.54 -11.44 2.92
C ASP A 24 -17.41 -10.41 3.14
N PHE A 25 -16.92 -9.76 2.07
CA PHE A 25 -15.76 -8.85 2.09
C PHE A 25 -15.86 -7.77 3.17
N ASP A 26 -17.00 -7.12 3.28
CA ASP A 26 -17.16 -6.01 4.24
C ASP A 26 -17.18 -6.52 5.68
N ASP A 27 -17.83 -7.65 5.94
CA ASP A 27 -17.85 -8.31 7.25
C ASP A 27 -16.47 -8.87 7.61
N PHE A 28 -15.75 -9.43 6.65
CA PHE A 28 -14.37 -9.89 6.83
C PHE A 28 -13.48 -8.74 7.30
N TRP A 29 -13.46 -7.62 6.57
CA TRP A 29 -12.61 -6.49 6.92
C TRP A 29 -13.02 -5.81 8.23
N ALA A 30 -14.32 -5.76 8.54
CA ALA A 30 -14.80 -5.24 9.84
C ALA A 30 -14.25 -6.08 11.00
N ARG A 31 -14.32 -7.41 10.91
CA ARG A 31 -13.74 -8.31 11.93
C ARG A 31 -12.23 -8.16 12.07
N ARG A 32 -11.51 -8.10 10.94
CA ARG A 32 -10.03 -7.99 10.95
C ARG A 32 -9.55 -6.66 11.51
N LEU A 33 -10.24 -5.56 11.20
CA LEU A 33 -9.95 -4.26 11.80
C LEU A 33 -10.21 -4.26 13.31
N ALA A 34 -11.32 -4.83 13.76
CA ALA A 34 -11.63 -4.93 15.20
C ALA A 34 -10.56 -5.74 15.94
N GLU A 35 -10.07 -6.85 15.35
CA GLU A 35 -8.97 -7.64 15.90
C GLU A 35 -7.68 -6.82 16.02
N MET A 36 -7.29 -6.11 14.96
CA MET A 36 -6.10 -5.25 14.98
C MET A 36 -6.24 -4.12 16.01
N GLN A 37 -7.41 -3.50 16.12
CA GLN A 37 -7.65 -2.42 17.08
C GLN A 37 -7.62 -2.88 18.55
N ALA A 38 -7.92 -4.15 18.81
CA ALA A 38 -7.88 -4.74 20.14
C ALA A 38 -6.46 -5.15 20.59
N LEU A 39 -5.48 -5.18 19.68
CA LEU A 39 -4.10 -5.52 20.02
C LEU A 39 -3.40 -4.36 20.73
N ASP A 40 -2.65 -4.69 21.79
CA ASP A 40 -1.63 -3.79 22.31
C ASP A 40 -0.43 -3.81 21.34
N PRO A 41 -0.13 -2.70 20.68
CA PRO A 41 0.94 -2.67 19.68
C PRO A 41 2.34 -2.73 20.31
N GLN A 42 2.50 -2.59 21.62
CA GLN A 42 3.80 -2.64 22.31
C GLN A 42 4.86 -1.80 21.56
N VAL A 43 4.52 -0.52 21.35
CA VAL A 43 5.36 0.40 20.57
C VAL A 43 6.70 0.64 21.26
N GLU A 44 7.78 0.53 20.51
CA GLU A 44 9.14 0.80 20.95
C GLU A 44 9.84 1.74 19.98
N LEU A 45 10.48 2.79 20.47
CA LEU A 45 11.32 3.70 19.71
C LEU A 45 12.78 3.50 20.11
N VAL A 46 13.60 3.03 19.19
CA VAL A 46 15.04 2.85 19.37
C VAL A 46 15.76 3.94 18.61
N PRO A 47 16.56 4.80 19.25
CA PRO A 47 17.33 5.83 18.55
C PRO A 47 18.23 5.21 17.47
N ALA A 48 18.29 5.84 16.29
CA ALA A 48 19.19 5.43 15.22
C ALA A 48 20.58 6.04 15.39
N ASP A 49 21.60 5.37 14.85
CA ASP A 49 22.98 5.89 14.79
C ASP A 49 23.17 7.01 13.73
N PHE A 50 22.06 7.53 13.20
CA PHE A 50 22.06 8.59 12.19
C PHE A 50 21.63 9.91 12.82
N GLU A 51 22.51 10.90 12.78
CA GLU A 51 22.29 12.20 13.42
C GLU A 51 22.10 13.32 12.38
N THR A 52 21.17 14.24 12.66
CA THR A 52 21.01 15.50 11.95
C THR A 52 20.87 16.67 12.94
N PRO A 53 21.20 17.91 12.55
CA PRO A 53 21.03 19.05 13.43
C PRO A 53 19.56 19.42 13.69
N PHE A 54 18.62 19.02 12.85
CA PHE A 54 17.22 19.49 12.86
C PHE A 54 16.19 18.36 13.08
N ALA A 55 16.58 17.10 12.96
CA ALA A 55 15.66 15.96 13.13
C ALA A 55 16.25 14.86 14.00
N GLU A 56 15.39 14.12 14.66
CA GLU A 56 15.67 12.87 15.36
C GLU A 56 15.24 11.70 14.50
N CYS A 57 16.03 10.62 14.50
CA CYS A 57 15.78 9.41 13.74
C CYS A 57 15.64 8.21 14.68
N PHE A 58 14.60 7.41 14.48
CA PHE A 58 14.31 6.24 15.29
C PHE A 58 13.95 5.04 14.42
N HIS A 59 14.34 3.86 14.89
CA HIS A 59 13.69 2.62 14.55
C HIS A 59 12.43 2.48 15.42
N LEU A 60 11.27 2.44 14.79
CA LEU A 60 9.99 2.20 15.45
C LEU A 60 9.64 0.73 15.28
N TYR A 61 9.34 0.05 16.38
CA TYR A 61 8.85 -1.32 16.36
C TYR A 61 7.47 -1.40 16.99
N PHE A 62 6.61 -2.25 16.44
CA PHE A 62 5.31 -2.55 17.03
C PHE A 62 4.90 -4.00 16.77
N THR A 63 3.99 -4.52 17.57
CA THR A 63 3.42 -5.86 17.38
C THR A 63 2.18 -5.77 16.51
N GLY A 64 2.25 -6.37 15.32
CA GLY A 64 1.14 -6.47 14.37
C GLY A 64 0.30 -7.73 14.58
N VAL A 65 -0.74 -7.89 13.77
CA VAL A 65 -1.62 -9.08 13.82
C VAL A 65 -0.80 -10.37 13.68
N GLY A 66 -1.23 -11.42 14.38
CA GLY A 66 -0.51 -12.68 14.42
C GLY A 66 0.79 -12.65 15.23
N GLY A 67 1.09 -11.56 15.95
CA GLY A 67 2.24 -11.43 16.83
C GLY A 67 3.56 -11.10 16.15
N ALA A 68 3.54 -10.70 14.86
CA ALA A 68 4.74 -10.30 14.15
C ALA A 68 5.30 -8.97 14.68
N ARG A 69 6.62 -8.89 14.86
CA ARG A 69 7.30 -7.64 15.20
C ARG A 69 7.55 -6.83 13.93
N ILE A 70 6.83 -5.73 13.78
CA ILE A 70 6.86 -4.86 12.60
C ILE A 70 7.80 -3.69 12.84
N HIS A 71 8.59 -3.37 11.83
CA HIS A 71 9.57 -2.29 11.84
C HIS A 71 9.12 -1.13 10.95
N ALA A 72 9.43 0.07 11.39
CA ALA A 72 9.34 1.29 10.60
C ALA A 72 10.51 2.24 10.93
N LYS A 73 10.87 3.12 10.00
CA LYS A 73 11.78 4.23 10.27
C LYS A 73 10.98 5.49 10.52
N LEU A 74 11.23 6.13 11.63
CA LEU A 74 10.62 7.39 12.03
C LEU A 74 11.66 8.52 12.03
N VAL A 75 11.34 9.63 11.37
CA VAL A 75 12.11 10.87 11.39
C VAL A 75 11.18 11.98 11.84
N ARG A 76 11.53 12.68 12.93
CA ARG A 76 10.73 13.79 13.45
C ARG A 76 11.56 15.04 13.68
N PRO A 77 10.97 16.25 13.60
CA PRO A 77 11.68 17.48 13.86
C PRO A 77 12.10 17.57 15.34
N LYS A 78 13.33 18.07 15.61
CA LYS A 78 13.82 18.31 16.98
C LYS A 78 13.11 19.45 17.70
N GLN A 79 12.56 20.39 16.95
CA GLN A 79 11.90 21.59 17.49
C GLN A 79 10.55 21.77 16.85
N THR A 80 9.50 21.74 17.65
CA THR A 80 8.12 22.03 17.27
C THR A 80 7.47 22.93 18.29
N THR A 81 6.47 23.70 17.87
CA THR A 81 5.71 24.58 18.76
C THR A 81 4.42 23.94 19.28
N GLY A 82 4.21 22.68 18.99
CA GLY A 82 3.01 21.91 19.36
C GLY A 82 2.83 20.69 18.46
N PRO A 83 1.69 20.03 18.51
CA PRO A 83 1.39 18.92 17.60
C PRO A 83 1.53 19.33 16.15
N HIS A 84 2.18 18.49 15.35
CA HIS A 84 2.57 18.77 13.98
C HIS A 84 2.09 17.67 13.02
N PRO A 85 2.04 17.93 11.70
CA PRO A 85 1.56 16.94 10.73
C PRO A 85 2.51 15.76 10.60
N ALA A 86 1.96 14.64 10.08
CA ALA A 86 2.76 13.46 9.77
C ALA A 86 2.50 12.93 8.36
N VAL A 87 3.51 12.28 7.79
CA VAL A 87 3.44 11.61 6.50
C VAL A 87 3.92 10.16 6.63
N LEU A 88 3.06 9.23 6.22
CA LEU A 88 3.37 7.81 6.12
C LEU A 88 3.89 7.48 4.72
N HIS A 89 4.86 6.59 4.64
CA HIS A 89 5.43 6.13 3.39
C HIS A 89 5.48 4.59 3.33
N PHE A 90 5.14 4.06 2.16
CA PHE A 90 5.17 2.63 1.87
C PHE A 90 6.06 2.34 0.66
N HIS A 91 6.99 1.41 0.81
CA HIS A 91 7.97 1.06 -0.23
C HIS A 91 7.40 0.16 -1.34
N GLY A 92 8.12 0.08 -2.47
CA GLY A 92 7.80 -0.79 -3.60
C GLY A 92 7.99 -2.30 -3.30
N TYR A 93 7.55 -3.15 -4.23
CA TYR A 93 7.56 -4.61 -4.11
C TYR A 93 8.97 -5.15 -3.76
N THR A 94 9.03 -6.08 -2.80
CA THR A 94 10.26 -6.67 -2.24
C THR A 94 11.27 -5.68 -1.65
N GLY A 95 10.92 -4.40 -1.55
CA GLY A 95 11.79 -3.35 -1.05
C GLY A 95 11.87 -3.26 0.48
N ALA A 96 12.38 -2.13 0.94
CA ALA A 96 12.47 -1.72 2.34
C ALA A 96 12.53 -0.20 2.42
N ILE A 97 12.32 0.36 3.60
CA ILE A 97 12.65 1.76 3.89
C ILE A 97 14.17 1.85 4.09
N ARG A 98 14.86 2.31 3.04
CA ARG A 98 16.32 2.33 2.96
C ARG A 98 16.92 3.52 3.72
N ASP A 99 17.89 4.18 3.14
CA ASP A 99 18.70 5.21 3.80
C ASP A 99 17.89 6.37 4.37
N TRP A 100 18.35 6.91 5.49
CA TRP A 100 17.67 8.00 6.19
C TRP A 100 17.52 9.27 5.35
N SER A 101 18.43 9.50 4.40
CA SER A 101 18.45 10.68 3.51
C SER A 101 17.54 10.55 2.28
N GLU A 102 17.02 9.36 1.98
CA GLU A 102 16.21 9.10 0.78
C GLU A 102 14.71 9.41 0.99
N GLU A 103 13.97 9.46 -0.12
CA GLU A 103 12.50 9.46 -0.16
C GLU A 103 11.85 10.59 0.64
N MET A 104 12.43 11.80 0.58
CA MET A 104 11.92 13.02 1.21
C MET A 104 11.85 12.98 2.76
N LYS A 105 12.38 11.97 3.44
CA LYS A 105 12.32 11.82 4.91
C LYS A 105 12.83 13.09 5.62
N LEU A 106 14.04 13.50 5.30
CA LEU A 106 14.65 14.69 5.91
C LEU A 106 14.00 15.99 5.45
N ALA A 107 13.51 16.05 4.20
CA ALA A 107 12.81 17.23 3.69
C ALA A 107 11.50 17.48 4.47
N PHE A 108 10.71 16.43 4.72
CA PHE A 108 9.52 16.55 5.54
C PHE A 108 9.83 16.92 6.99
N ALA A 109 10.86 16.33 7.59
CA ALA A 109 11.28 16.70 8.94
C ALA A 109 11.75 18.16 9.02
N ALA A 110 12.49 18.65 8.02
CA ALA A 110 12.90 20.07 7.93
C ALA A 110 11.70 21.00 7.75
N ALA A 111 10.62 20.55 7.14
CA ALA A 111 9.35 21.29 7.02
C ALA A 111 8.45 21.18 8.26
N GLY A 112 8.88 20.49 9.32
CA GLY A 112 8.14 20.38 10.57
C GLY A 112 7.17 19.18 10.62
N PHE A 113 7.36 18.15 9.80
CA PHE A 113 6.55 16.94 9.76
C PHE A 113 7.26 15.77 10.42
N THR A 114 6.51 14.91 11.11
CA THR A 114 6.96 13.54 11.37
C THR A 114 6.79 12.72 10.10
N TYR A 115 7.83 12.00 9.71
CA TYR A 115 7.81 11.07 8.58
C TYR A 115 8.02 9.64 9.09
N VAL A 116 7.16 8.71 8.66
CA VAL A 116 7.28 7.30 9.06
C VAL A 116 7.15 6.38 7.86
N GLY A 117 8.19 5.60 7.61
CA GLY A 117 8.20 4.61 6.53
C GLY A 117 8.11 3.18 7.08
N LEU A 118 7.15 2.40 6.58
CA LEU A 118 6.89 1.01 7.00
C LEU A 118 7.76 0.02 6.22
N ASP A 119 8.43 -0.89 6.91
CA ASP A 119 8.96 -2.12 6.31
C ASP A 119 7.86 -3.19 6.28
N CYS A 120 7.51 -3.68 5.09
CA CYS A 120 6.51 -4.74 4.95
C CYS A 120 7.05 -6.09 5.43
N ARG A 121 6.18 -6.89 6.10
CA ARG A 121 6.54 -8.26 6.53
C ARG A 121 7.04 -9.09 5.35
N GLY A 122 8.05 -9.92 5.64
CA GLY A 122 8.59 -10.89 4.69
C GLY A 122 9.23 -10.28 3.45
N GLN A 123 9.61 -8.98 3.49
CA GLN A 123 10.29 -8.28 2.43
C GLN A 123 11.69 -7.80 2.86
N GLY A 124 12.28 -6.82 2.16
CA GLY A 124 13.70 -6.46 2.31
C GLY A 124 14.09 -5.73 3.59
N GLY A 125 13.14 -5.36 4.48
CA GLY A 125 13.40 -4.65 5.73
C GLY A 125 13.52 -5.55 6.96
N PHE A 126 13.26 -4.98 8.14
CA PHE A 126 13.43 -5.66 9.44
C PHE A 126 12.12 -6.19 10.05
N SER A 127 10.99 -6.06 9.37
CA SER A 127 9.72 -6.62 9.83
C SER A 127 9.73 -8.15 9.77
N GLU A 128 9.25 -8.76 10.84
CA GLU A 128 9.10 -10.22 10.89
C GLU A 128 7.96 -10.69 9.99
N ASP A 129 8.07 -11.95 9.58
CA ASP A 129 7.00 -12.73 8.99
C ASP A 129 6.86 -14.02 9.76
N VAL A 130 5.83 -14.11 10.60
CA VAL A 130 5.63 -15.27 11.49
C VAL A 130 5.22 -16.55 10.73
N GLY A 131 4.99 -16.49 9.42
CA GLY A 131 4.70 -17.65 8.60
C GLY A 131 3.37 -18.33 8.92
N GLY A 132 3.34 -19.66 8.88
CA GLY A 132 2.16 -20.46 9.24
C GLY A 132 1.14 -20.65 8.12
N VAL A 133 1.54 -20.56 6.85
CA VAL A 133 0.74 -20.84 5.66
C VAL A 133 1.14 -22.14 4.98
N GLN A 134 0.20 -22.82 4.33
CA GLN A 134 0.47 -24.06 3.60
C GLN A 134 1.15 -23.82 2.26
N GLY A 135 2.12 -24.64 1.91
CA GLY A 135 2.62 -24.90 0.55
C GLY A 135 3.25 -23.72 -0.20
N THR A 136 2.97 -22.49 0.17
CA THR A 136 3.37 -21.27 -0.56
C THR A 136 4.43 -20.44 0.14
N THR A 137 5.07 -21.00 1.15
CA THR A 137 6.05 -20.29 1.99
C THR A 137 7.37 -19.94 1.28
N MET A 138 7.66 -20.61 0.17
CA MET A 138 8.92 -20.42 -0.53
C MET A 138 8.95 -19.20 -1.43
N ARG A 139 7.80 -18.71 -1.85
CA ARG A 139 7.70 -17.69 -2.87
C ARG A 139 6.48 -16.83 -2.68
N GLY A 140 6.63 -15.63 -3.19
CA GLY A 140 5.55 -14.74 -3.46
C GLY A 140 5.06 -13.97 -2.26
N GLN A 141 4.35 -12.96 -2.58
CA GLN A 141 3.69 -12.06 -1.67
C GLN A 141 2.18 -12.13 -1.87
N ILE A 142 1.74 -12.15 -3.17
CA ILE A 142 0.32 -12.23 -3.53
C ILE A 142 -0.25 -13.60 -3.23
N ILE A 143 0.46 -14.65 -3.65
CA ILE A 143 -0.01 -16.04 -3.55
C ILE A 143 0.28 -16.68 -2.19
N ARG A 144 1.01 -16.01 -1.32
CA ARG A 144 1.30 -16.51 0.01
C ARG A 144 0.05 -16.54 0.87
N GLY A 145 -0.33 -17.73 1.33
CA GLY A 145 -1.59 -17.99 2.02
C GLY A 145 -2.78 -18.26 1.10
N LEU A 146 -2.57 -18.29 -0.23
CA LEU A 146 -3.67 -18.50 -1.17
C LEU A 146 -4.26 -19.91 -1.05
N ALA A 147 -3.44 -20.96 -0.79
CA ALA A 147 -3.97 -22.31 -0.52
C ALA A 147 -4.91 -22.31 0.69
N ASP A 148 -4.49 -21.67 1.78
CA ASP A 148 -5.31 -21.54 2.99
C ASP A 148 -6.60 -20.73 2.71
N ALA A 149 -6.50 -19.65 1.93
CA ALA A 149 -7.65 -18.83 1.54
C ALA A 149 -8.69 -19.63 0.73
N LEU A 150 -8.23 -20.49 -0.18
CA LEU A 150 -9.08 -21.41 -0.94
C LEU A 150 -9.74 -22.49 -0.08
N ASP A 151 -9.16 -22.76 1.10
CA ASP A 151 -9.71 -23.65 2.13
C ASP A 151 -10.51 -22.87 3.21
N GLY A 152 -10.94 -21.64 2.88
CA GLY A 152 -11.82 -20.81 3.73
C GLY A 152 -11.11 -20.01 4.82
N GLN A 153 -9.79 -19.77 4.71
CA GLN A 153 -8.99 -19.00 5.67
C GLN A 153 -8.33 -17.78 4.98
N PRO A 154 -9.09 -16.81 4.45
CA PRO A 154 -8.53 -15.65 3.72
C PRO A 154 -7.65 -14.75 4.59
N GLU A 155 -7.75 -14.83 5.91
CA GLU A 155 -6.86 -14.14 6.85
C GLU A 155 -5.41 -14.61 6.80
N LYS A 156 -5.14 -15.74 6.14
CA LYS A 156 -3.77 -16.25 5.91
C LYS A 156 -3.06 -15.57 4.74
N LEU A 157 -3.80 -14.87 3.87
CA LEU A 157 -3.19 -14.08 2.80
C LEU A 157 -2.22 -13.05 3.38
N LEU A 158 -0.98 -13.04 2.90
CA LEU A 158 0.07 -12.14 3.44
C LEU A 158 -0.33 -10.68 3.32
N PHE A 159 -0.86 -10.25 2.17
CA PHE A 159 -1.26 -8.86 1.99
C PHE A 159 -2.43 -8.43 2.88
N HIS A 160 -3.30 -9.33 3.31
CA HIS A 160 -4.29 -9.02 4.35
C HIS A 160 -3.60 -8.51 5.63
N GLN A 161 -2.55 -9.20 6.08
CA GLN A 161 -1.79 -8.81 7.26
C GLN A 161 -1.01 -7.51 7.04
N ILE A 162 -0.38 -7.34 5.86
CA ILE A 162 0.34 -6.11 5.52
C ILE A 162 -0.62 -4.90 5.47
N PHE A 163 -1.82 -5.06 4.94
CA PHE A 163 -2.82 -3.99 4.93
C PHE A 163 -3.20 -3.56 6.35
N LEU A 164 -3.37 -4.52 7.27
CA LEU A 164 -3.61 -4.21 8.69
C LEU A 164 -2.40 -3.51 9.34
N ASP A 165 -1.16 -3.90 9.00
CA ASP A 165 0.04 -3.21 9.50
C ASP A 165 0.08 -1.74 9.06
N THR A 166 -0.39 -1.41 7.84
CA THR A 166 -0.44 -0.01 7.39
C THR A 166 -1.42 0.82 8.21
N ALA A 167 -2.61 0.27 8.50
CA ALA A 167 -3.62 0.93 9.31
C ALA A 167 -3.19 1.05 10.78
N GLN A 168 -2.56 0.01 11.32
CA GLN A 168 -2.03 0.01 12.69
C GLN A 168 -0.91 1.05 12.84
N LEU A 169 0.02 1.14 11.87
CA LEU A 169 1.04 2.18 11.87
C LEU A 169 0.42 3.59 11.84
N ALA A 170 -0.59 3.80 10.99
CA ALA A 170 -1.30 5.09 10.93
C ALA A 170 -1.90 5.45 12.29
N LYS A 171 -2.60 4.51 12.94
CA LYS A 171 -3.15 4.70 14.28
C LYS A 171 -2.05 5.02 15.30
N ILE A 172 -0.95 4.26 15.32
CA ILE A 172 0.18 4.50 16.24
C ILE A 172 0.73 5.92 16.07
N VAL A 173 0.93 6.37 14.83
CA VAL A 173 1.44 7.73 14.55
C VAL A 173 0.45 8.81 14.96
N MET A 174 -0.85 8.61 14.72
CA MET A 174 -1.91 9.53 15.16
C MET A 174 -2.05 9.60 16.68
N ASP A 175 -1.72 8.53 17.40
CA ASP A 175 -1.76 8.47 18.87
C ASP A 175 -0.50 9.10 19.54
N MET A 176 0.52 9.53 18.76
CA MET A 176 1.70 10.22 19.30
C MET A 176 1.33 11.62 19.80
N ALA A 177 1.78 11.99 21.00
CA ALA A 177 1.41 13.26 21.63
C ALA A 177 1.90 14.51 20.88
N ASP A 178 2.93 14.36 20.04
CA ASP A 178 3.53 15.43 19.24
C ASP A 178 3.00 15.45 17.78
N VAL A 179 2.08 14.58 17.43
CA VAL A 179 1.43 14.54 16.11
C VAL A 179 0.01 15.10 16.18
N ASP A 180 -0.35 15.92 15.21
CA ASP A 180 -1.73 16.34 14.97
C ASP A 180 -2.47 15.27 14.14
N GLU A 181 -3.29 14.46 14.79
CA GLU A 181 -4.03 13.37 14.15
C GLU A 181 -4.95 13.82 13.00
N THR A 182 -5.29 15.11 12.95
CA THR A 182 -6.12 15.68 11.89
C THR A 182 -5.33 16.08 10.65
N ARG A 183 -4.00 15.97 10.68
CA ARG A 183 -3.08 16.35 9.61
C ARG A 183 -2.09 15.23 9.27
N VAL A 184 -2.62 14.06 8.94
CA VAL A 184 -1.83 12.89 8.57
C VAL A 184 -2.08 12.52 7.11
N GLY A 185 -1.00 12.34 6.36
CA GLY A 185 -1.04 11.91 4.96
C GLY A 185 -0.28 10.61 4.73
N ALA A 186 -0.46 10.03 3.53
CA ALA A 186 0.24 8.82 3.12
C ALA A 186 0.64 8.86 1.64
N TRP A 187 1.79 8.29 1.29
CA TRP A 187 2.21 8.15 -0.10
C TRP A 187 3.04 6.90 -0.35
N GLY A 188 3.15 6.52 -1.61
CA GLY A 188 4.00 5.43 -2.05
C GLY A 188 3.82 5.11 -3.52
N ALA A 189 4.80 4.38 -4.08
CA ALA A 189 4.79 3.99 -5.48
C ALA A 189 4.69 2.47 -5.63
N SER A 190 4.03 1.99 -6.68
CA SER A 190 3.86 0.58 -6.99
C SER A 190 3.15 -0.16 -5.85
N GLN A 191 3.76 -1.16 -5.22
CA GLN A 191 3.24 -1.76 -3.99
C GLN A 191 2.92 -0.69 -2.95
N GLY A 192 3.81 0.29 -2.77
CA GLY A 192 3.59 1.42 -1.86
C GLY A 192 2.34 2.23 -2.22
N GLY A 193 2.03 2.38 -3.51
CA GLY A 193 0.79 3.00 -3.98
C GLY A 193 -0.45 2.21 -3.56
N GLY A 194 -0.44 0.88 -3.74
CA GLY A 194 -1.49 -0.01 -3.26
C GLY A 194 -1.65 0.03 -1.74
N LEU A 195 -0.54 0.04 -1.00
CA LEU A 195 -0.53 0.15 0.46
C LEU A 195 -1.02 1.53 0.95
N THR A 196 -0.75 2.60 0.20
CA THR A 196 -1.32 3.93 0.46
C THR A 196 -2.85 3.91 0.38
N LEU A 197 -3.40 3.24 -0.64
CA LEU A 197 -4.85 3.06 -0.79
C LEU A 197 -5.42 2.19 0.34
N ALA A 198 -4.78 1.07 0.66
CA ALA A 198 -5.20 0.18 1.74
C ALA A 198 -5.19 0.93 3.09
N CYS A 199 -4.11 1.63 3.42
CA CYS A 199 -3.98 2.43 4.63
C CYS A 199 -5.13 3.44 4.76
N ALA A 200 -5.35 4.29 3.75
CA ALA A 200 -6.39 5.32 3.78
C ALA A 200 -7.82 4.76 3.76
N SER A 201 -8.00 3.54 3.25
CA SER A 201 -9.30 2.84 3.28
C SER A 201 -9.62 2.21 4.63
N LEU A 202 -8.58 1.79 5.38
CA LEU A 202 -8.71 1.11 6.67
C LEU A 202 -8.54 2.06 7.86
N GLU A 203 -7.92 3.23 7.62
CA GLU A 203 -7.83 4.35 8.56
C GLU A 203 -8.34 5.63 7.86
N PRO A 204 -9.64 5.89 7.88
CA PRO A 204 -10.26 6.99 7.12
C PRO A 204 -9.90 8.39 7.63
N ARG A 205 -9.19 8.52 8.75
CA ARG A 205 -8.64 9.79 9.23
C ARG A 205 -7.46 10.31 8.39
N ILE A 206 -6.90 9.49 7.49
CA ILE A 206 -5.88 9.96 6.52
C ILE A 206 -6.48 11.07 5.65
N LYS A 207 -5.90 12.27 5.69
CA LYS A 207 -6.42 13.47 5.03
C LYS A 207 -5.96 13.66 3.60
N ARG A 208 -4.73 13.25 3.31
CA ARG A 208 -4.17 13.32 1.96
C ARG A 208 -3.44 12.04 1.61
N LEU A 209 -3.63 11.58 0.38
CA LEU A 209 -2.92 10.40 -0.08
C LEU A 209 -2.41 10.59 -1.52
N ALA A 210 -1.18 10.14 -1.77
CA ALA A 210 -0.54 10.23 -3.08
C ALA A 210 -0.07 8.84 -3.56
N PRO A 211 -0.98 7.98 -4.05
CA PRO A 211 -0.62 6.73 -4.68
C PRO A 211 -0.04 6.96 -6.07
N VAL A 212 1.10 6.33 -6.36
CA VAL A 212 1.75 6.39 -7.67
C VAL A 212 1.71 5.00 -8.30
N PHE A 213 1.17 4.89 -9.51
CA PHE A 213 0.97 3.63 -10.26
C PHE A 213 0.75 2.41 -9.36
N PRO A 214 -0.33 2.41 -8.52
CA PRO A 214 -0.51 1.39 -7.50
C PRO A 214 -0.63 -0.03 -8.06
N PHE A 215 0.10 -0.93 -7.42
CA PHE A 215 0.01 -2.38 -7.50
C PHE A 215 -1.13 -2.88 -6.58
N LEU A 216 -1.45 -4.15 -6.59
CA LEU A 216 -2.47 -4.80 -5.75
C LEU A 216 -3.91 -4.42 -6.11
N THR A 217 -4.13 -4.13 -7.39
CA THR A 217 -5.45 -3.82 -7.94
C THR A 217 -5.77 -4.73 -9.12
N ASP A 218 -7.00 -5.24 -9.16
CA ASP A 218 -7.60 -5.96 -10.29
C ASP A 218 -6.71 -7.09 -10.86
N TYR A 219 -6.41 -8.07 -10.02
CA TYR A 219 -5.56 -9.21 -10.35
C TYR A 219 -6.05 -9.98 -11.59
N GLN A 220 -7.37 -10.16 -11.71
CA GLN A 220 -7.96 -10.87 -12.86
C GLN A 220 -7.72 -10.10 -14.16
N ARG A 221 -7.83 -8.76 -14.16
CA ARG A 221 -7.54 -7.95 -15.34
C ARG A 221 -6.10 -8.11 -15.80
N THR A 222 -5.14 -8.07 -14.86
CA THR A 222 -3.72 -8.29 -15.16
C THR A 222 -3.50 -9.68 -15.79
N TRP A 223 -4.18 -10.69 -15.30
CA TRP A 223 -4.15 -12.03 -15.85
C TRP A 223 -4.72 -12.08 -17.27
N GLU A 224 -5.91 -11.56 -17.50
CA GLU A 224 -6.59 -11.52 -18.79
C GLU A 224 -5.80 -10.73 -19.86
N MET A 225 -4.99 -9.77 -19.46
CA MET A 225 -4.11 -9.00 -20.36
C MET A 225 -2.80 -9.70 -20.70
N ASP A 226 -2.55 -10.91 -20.19
CA ASP A 226 -1.24 -11.58 -20.25
C ASP A 226 -0.10 -10.73 -19.65
N GLN A 227 -0.40 -9.93 -18.64
CA GLN A 227 0.55 -9.12 -17.89
C GLN A 227 0.84 -9.71 -16.49
N ALA A 228 0.56 -10.98 -16.25
CA ALA A 228 1.01 -11.71 -15.06
C ALA A 228 2.54 -11.96 -15.14
N LYS A 229 3.28 -10.85 -15.16
CA LYS A 229 4.73 -10.72 -15.26
C LYS A 229 5.23 -9.84 -14.12
N ASP A 230 6.54 -9.67 -14.02
CA ASP A 230 7.16 -8.82 -12.99
C ASP A 230 6.60 -9.13 -11.59
N ALA A 231 5.98 -8.19 -10.92
CA ALA A 231 5.40 -8.38 -9.60
C ALA A 231 4.14 -9.28 -9.60
N TYR A 232 3.43 -9.39 -10.73
CA TYR A 232 2.27 -10.29 -10.87
C TYR A 232 2.61 -11.70 -11.38
N TRP A 233 3.89 -12.00 -11.68
CA TRP A 233 4.32 -13.33 -12.18
C TRP A 233 3.90 -14.47 -11.24
N GLU A 234 3.67 -14.20 -9.98
CA GLU A 234 3.21 -15.15 -8.97
C GLU A 234 1.89 -15.82 -9.35
N LEU A 235 0.99 -15.11 -10.03
CA LEU A 235 -0.26 -15.67 -10.54
C LEU A 235 0.03 -16.79 -11.55
N GLN A 236 0.96 -16.54 -12.48
CA GLN A 236 1.38 -17.55 -13.44
C GLN A 236 2.05 -18.74 -12.75
N ASP A 237 2.91 -18.50 -11.75
CA ASP A 237 3.57 -19.56 -10.98
C ASP A 237 2.54 -20.43 -10.22
N TRP A 238 1.50 -19.79 -9.65
CA TRP A 238 0.41 -20.50 -8.99
C TRP A 238 -0.34 -21.43 -9.95
N PHE A 239 -0.85 -20.91 -11.06
CA PHE A 239 -1.60 -21.72 -12.04
C PHE A 239 -0.74 -22.86 -12.57
N ARG A 240 0.51 -22.61 -12.96
CA ARG A 240 1.40 -23.66 -13.48
C ARG A 240 1.66 -24.79 -12.50
N ARG A 241 1.66 -24.54 -11.18
CA ARG A 241 1.99 -25.53 -10.16
C ARG A 241 0.78 -26.19 -9.54
N TYR A 242 -0.27 -25.42 -9.27
CA TYR A 242 -1.37 -25.86 -8.42
C TYR A 242 -2.70 -25.97 -9.16
N ASP A 243 -2.88 -25.27 -10.29
CA ASP A 243 -4.07 -25.38 -11.13
C ASP A 243 -3.73 -25.28 -12.63
N PRO A 244 -2.91 -26.21 -13.19
CA PRO A 244 -2.42 -26.13 -14.58
C PRO A 244 -3.53 -26.29 -15.63
N MET A 245 -4.73 -26.68 -15.23
CA MET A 245 -5.90 -26.82 -16.10
C MET A 245 -6.93 -25.71 -15.88
N HIS A 246 -6.61 -24.71 -15.07
CA HIS A 246 -7.44 -23.55 -14.72
C HIS A 246 -8.87 -23.93 -14.26
N LYS A 247 -8.99 -24.99 -13.48
CA LYS A 247 -10.30 -25.49 -13.02
C LYS A 247 -10.87 -24.69 -11.86
N ARG A 248 -10.03 -23.97 -11.14
CA ARG A 248 -10.40 -23.16 -9.97
C ARG A 248 -10.16 -21.67 -10.20
N GLU A 249 -10.08 -21.19 -11.44
CA GLU A 249 -9.74 -19.81 -11.76
C GLU A 249 -10.68 -18.83 -11.05
N ASP A 250 -12.00 -19.04 -11.11
CA ASP A 250 -12.97 -18.18 -10.44
C ASP A 250 -12.81 -18.16 -8.92
N GLU A 251 -12.49 -19.30 -8.30
CA GLU A 251 -12.25 -19.40 -6.85
C GLU A 251 -10.97 -18.65 -6.45
N ILE A 252 -9.92 -18.76 -7.27
CA ILE A 252 -8.63 -18.10 -7.06
C ILE A 252 -8.81 -16.59 -7.09
N PHE A 253 -9.45 -16.04 -8.12
CA PHE A 253 -9.68 -14.60 -8.20
C PHE A 253 -10.66 -14.10 -7.14
N ASN A 254 -11.66 -14.90 -6.75
CA ASN A 254 -12.50 -14.56 -5.61
C ASN A 254 -11.71 -14.51 -4.30
N ALA A 255 -10.79 -15.44 -4.04
CA ALA A 255 -9.92 -15.41 -2.87
C ALA A 255 -8.97 -14.20 -2.88
N LEU A 256 -8.37 -13.88 -4.05
CA LEU A 256 -7.55 -12.67 -4.21
C LEU A 256 -8.36 -11.37 -4.03
N GLY A 257 -9.67 -11.42 -4.23
CA GLY A 257 -10.58 -10.30 -3.99
C GLY A 257 -10.49 -9.74 -2.57
N TYR A 258 -10.16 -10.55 -1.55
CA TYR A 258 -9.97 -10.06 -0.18
C TYR A 258 -8.81 -9.08 -0.04
N ILE A 259 -7.78 -9.18 -0.90
CA ILE A 259 -6.60 -8.33 -0.90
C ILE A 259 -6.52 -7.44 -2.14
N ASP A 260 -7.62 -7.24 -2.85
CA ASP A 260 -7.71 -6.33 -3.98
C ASP A 260 -8.17 -4.95 -3.50
N VAL A 261 -7.25 -3.97 -3.53
CA VAL A 261 -7.51 -2.63 -2.96
C VAL A 261 -8.61 -1.86 -3.70
N GLN A 262 -8.97 -2.26 -4.94
CA GLN A 262 -10.13 -1.65 -5.62
C GLN A 262 -11.44 -1.80 -4.82
N HIS A 263 -11.56 -2.88 -4.04
CA HIS A 263 -12.76 -3.12 -3.22
C HIS A 263 -12.78 -2.34 -1.92
N LEU A 264 -11.62 -1.85 -1.47
CA LEU A 264 -11.48 -0.95 -0.32
C LEU A 264 -11.62 0.52 -0.72
N ALA A 265 -11.31 0.89 -1.96
CA ALA A 265 -11.12 2.27 -2.41
C ALA A 265 -12.32 3.20 -2.15
N SER A 266 -13.56 2.67 -2.11
CA SER A 266 -14.77 3.47 -1.79
C SER A 266 -14.85 3.95 -0.34
N ARG A 267 -13.97 3.45 0.56
CA ARG A 267 -13.89 3.84 1.98
C ARG A 267 -12.95 5.03 2.21
N ILE A 268 -12.23 5.47 1.18
CA ILE A 268 -11.28 6.59 1.28
C ILE A 268 -12.04 7.91 1.47
N GLU A 269 -11.68 8.64 2.55
CA GLU A 269 -12.24 9.95 2.90
C GLU A 269 -11.27 11.10 2.60
N GLY A 270 -9.99 10.82 2.40
CA GLY A 270 -8.93 11.81 2.14
C GLY A 270 -8.93 12.33 0.70
N GLU A 271 -8.26 13.49 0.50
CA GLU A 271 -7.98 14.04 -0.83
C GLU A 271 -6.87 13.26 -1.52
N VAL A 272 -7.02 12.99 -2.83
CA VAL A 272 -6.12 12.11 -3.58
C VAL A 272 -5.36 12.85 -4.68
N LEU A 273 -4.03 12.69 -4.71
CA LEU A 273 -3.17 13.06 -5.84
C LEU A 273 -2.57 11.78 -6.44
N TRP A 274 -3.03 11.36 -7.60
CA TRP A 274 -2.65 10.09 -8.23
C TRP A 274 -1.67 10.27 -9.38
N GLY A 275 -0.54 9.55 -9.36
CA GLY A 275 0.41 9.52 -10.47
C GLY A 275 0.27 8.25 -11.30
N ILE A 276 0.22 8.37 -12.63
CA ILE A 276 0.08 7.22 -13.55
C ILE A 276 0.90 7.38 -14.83
N GLY A 277 1.61 6.31 -15.22
CA GLY A 277 2.16 6.16 -16.59
C GLY A 277 1.17 5.40 -17.46
N LEU A 278 0.79 5.96 -18.62
CA LEU A 278 -0.23 5.29 -19.47
C LEU A 278 0.34 4.13 -20.31
N MET A 279 1.67 3.93 -20.31
CA MET A 279 2.36 2.80 -20.94
C MET A 279 2.85 1.78 -19.91
N ASP A 280 2.30 1.81 -18.69
CA ASP A 280 2.71 0.92 -17.61
C ASP A 280 2.24 -0.52 -17.87
N THR A 281 3.21 -1.42 -18.10
CA THR A 281 2.99 -2.86 -18.33
C THR A 281 3.11 -3.69 -17.07
N VAL A 282 3.56 -3.11 -15.96
CA VAL A 282 3.66 -3.77 -14.64
C VAL A 282 2.36 -3.61 -13.87
N CYS A 283 1.88 -2.36 -13.74
CA CYS A 283 0.58 -2.03 -13.17
C CYS A 283 -0.30 -1.38 -14.26
N PRO A 284 -0.98 -2.17 -15.11
CA PRO A 284 -1.71 -1.64 -16.26
C PRO A 284 -2.69 -0.52 -15.89
N PRO A 285 -2.85 0.52 -16.73
CA PRO A 285 -3.74 1.63 -16.44
C PRO A 285 -5.16 1.22 -16.04
N SER A 286 -5.77 0.24 -16.72
CA SER A 286 -7.11 -0.24 -16.35
C SER A 286 -7.18 -0.78 -14.93
N THR A 287 -6.16 -1.49 -14.45
CA THR A 287 -6.15 -1.99 -13.06
C THR A 287 -6.12 -0.85 -12.05
N GLN A 288 -5.39 0.22 -12.35
CA GLN A 288 -5.33 1.41 -11.51
C GLN A 288 -6.66 2.18 -11.52
N PHE A 289 -7.28 2.33 -12.69
CA PHE A 289 -8.59 2.96 -12.84
C PHE A 289 -9.70 2.18 -12.15
N ALA A 290 -9.60 0.85 -12.02
CA ALA A 290 -10.53 0.04 -11.24
C ALA A 290 -10.66 0.51 -9.77
N ALA A 291 -9.56 0.95 -9.16
CA ALA A 291 -9.56 1.56 -7.84
C ALA A 291 -9.91 3.06 -7.89
N TYR A 292 -9.26 3.83 -8.78
CA TYR A 292 -9.46 5.27 -8.88
C TYR A 292 -10.93 5.66 -9.09
N ASN A 293 -11.65 4.96 -9.96
CA ASN A 293 -13.05 5.27 -10.27
C ASN A 293 -14.00 5.07 -9.08
N LYS A 294 -13.63 4.22 -8.12
CA LYS A 294 -14.43 3.96 -6.90
C LYS A 294 -14.22 4.98 -5.79
N ILE A 295 -13.18 5.80 -5.86
CA ILE A 295 -12.94 6.88 -4.90
C ILE A 295 -13.92 8.03 -5.17
N ARG A 296 -14.61 8.49 -4.12
CA ARG A 296 -15.67 9.51 -4.22
C ARG A 296 -15.24 10.89 -3.75
N THR A 297 -14.12 10.99 -3.07
CA THR A 297 -13.58 12.25 -2.54
C THR A 297 -12.90 13.07 -3.63
N LYS A 298 -12.47 14.28 -3.27
CA LYS A 298 -11.68 15.12 -4.18
C LYS A 298 -10.43 14.36 -4.61
N LYS A 299 -10.25 14.23 -5.93
CA LYS A 299 -9.15 13.48 -6.51
C LYS A 299 -8.64 14.14 -7.79
N GLN A 300 -7.34 14.07 -7.99
CA GLN A 300 -6.68 14.53 -9.20
C GLN A 300 -5.74 13.43 -9.71
N MET A 301 -5.74 13.21 -11.02
CA MET A 301 -4.81 12.29 -11.68
C MET A 301 -3.80 13.06 -12.50
N LEU A 302 -2.52 12.76 -12.31
CA LEU A 302 -1.38 13.24 -13.08
C LEU A 302 -0.97 12.14 -14.05
N SER A 303 -1.36 12.28 -15.31
CA SER A 303 -1.14 11.27 -16.33
C SER A 303 0.10 11.59 -17.17
N TYR A 304 0.98 10.63 -17.32
CA TYR A 304 2.20 10.68 -18.13
C TYR A 304 2.04 9.75 -19.33
N PRO A 305 1.70 10.27 -20.52
CA PRO A 305 1.28 9.44 -21.67
C PRO A 305 2.32 8.43 -22.16
N ASP A 306 3.61 8.80 -22.14
CA ASP A 306 4.70 7.99 -22.71
C ASP A 306 5.48 7.22 -21.65
N TYR A 307 5.13 7.35 -20.34
CA TYR A 307 5.81 6.71 -19.23
C TYR A 307 5.24 5.33 -18.93
N LYS A 308 6.13 4.44 -18.53
CA LYS A 308 5.85 3.08 -18.06
C LYS A 308 5.79 3.05 -16.52
N HIS A 309 6.33 1.99 -15.93
CA HIS A 309 6.46 1.83 -14.48
C HIS A 309 7.77 2.48 -13.97
N GLU A 310 7.86 3.79 -14.07
CA GLU A 310 9.10 4.55 -13.85
C GLU A 310 8.97 5.49 -12.66
N TRP A 311 9.89 5.37 -11.70
CA TRP A 311 10.00 6.28 -10.57
C TRP A 311 11.42 6.84 -10.48
N PRO A 312 11.60 8.16 -10.30
CA PRO A 312 10.56 9.20 -10.28
C PRO A 312 10.12 9.64 -11.70
N MET A 313 8.84 9.96 -11.87
CA MET A 313 8.37 10.69 -13.04
C MET A 313 8.66 12.20 -12.88
N PRO A 314 8.98 12.95 -13.96
CA PRO A 314 9.34 14.37 -13.86
C PRO A 314 8.32 15.21 -13.11
N ASN A 315 8.78 16.05 -12.19
CA ASN A 315 8.01 16.94 -11.30
C ASN A 315 7.08 16.22 -10.30
N LEU A 316 6.82 14.93 -10.43
CA LEU A 316 5.87 14.21 -9.57
C LEU A 316 6.31 14.21 -8.08
N PRO A 317 7.60 13.98 -7.72
CA PRO A 317 8.04 14.08 -6.33
C PRO A 317 7.79 15.46 -5.73
N ASP A 318 8.07 16.54 -6.48
CA ASP A 318 7.82 17.91 -6.03
C ASP A 318 6.33 18.19 -5.82
N MET A 319 5.47 17.67 -6.73
CA MET A 319 4.01 17.81 -6.61
C MET A 319 3.48 17.04 -5.40
N ILE A 320 3.98 15.84 -5.13
CA ILE A 320 3.63 15.06 -3.92
C ILE A 320 4.06 15.83 -2.67
N TYR A 321 5.29 16.32 -2.63
CA TYR A 321 5.80 17.10 -1.50
C TYR A 321 4.93 18.33 -1.23
N GLN A 322 4.67 19.14 -2.27
CA GLN A 322 3.81 20.33 -2.17
C GLN A 322 2.37 19.97 -1.75
N PHE A 323 1.83 18.87 -2.26
CA PHE A 323 0.51 18.40 -1.88
C PHE A 323 0.46 18.05 -0.39
N MET A 324 1.46 17.34 0.13
CA MET A 324 1.53 16.97 1.55
C MET A 324 1.78 18.18 2.47
N LEU A 325 2.54 19.20 2.02
CA LEU A 325 2.72 20.44 2.81
C LEU A 325 1.41 21.17 3.11
N GLY A 326 0.35 20.89 2.41
CA GLY A 326 -0.97 21.46 2.69
C GLY A 326 -1.78 20.71 3.76
N LEU A 327 -1.21 19.74 4.49
CA LEU A 327 -1.79 19.09 5.67
C LEU A 327 -1.92 20.02 6.88
#